data_bdef50ede94281d9d62a9f7597152ed2
#
_entry.id   bdef50ede94281d9d62a9f7597152ed2
#
_cell.length_a   1.000
_cell.length_b   1.000
_cell.length_c   1.000
_cell.angle_alpha   90.00
_cell.angle_beta   90.00
_cell.angle_gamma   90.00
#
_symmetry.space_group_name_H-M   'P 1'
#
loop_
_entity.id
_entity.type
_entity.pdbx_description
1 polymer ?
#
loop_
_entity_poly.entity_id
_entity_poly.type
_entity_poly.pdbx_seq_one_letter_code
_entity_poly.pdbx_strand_id
1 'polypeptide(L)'
;MKLVSWNVNGLRACLGKGFLDFCAFADADVICLQETKMRPEQAEFDLPGYERYWNSADKAGYSGTAVFTRQTPLSVTYDFGKEVHRHEGRVITAEYPEFYLVCCYTPNSKDQLSRLDYRMEWEDDLRDYLMELDQTKPVVYCGDLNVAHQEIDLKNPRSNRMNPGFSDEEWAKMTQLLASGFTDTFRYLYPDKTGAYSWWSYRFNARKNNAGWRIDYFIVSDRLKDKIKSADIWSEVTGSDHCPVVLELDV
;
A
#
# COMPACT_ATOMS: atom_id res chain seq x y z
N MET A 1 5.06 -17.67 0.40
CA MET A 1 3.77 -16.93 0.29
C MET A 1 3.94 -15.77 -0.66
N LYS A 2 3.00 -15.57 -1.60
CA LYS A 2 2.97 -14.45 -2.55
C LYS A 2 1.91 -13.43 -2.16
N LEU A 3 2.33 -12.20 -1.96
CA LEU A 3 1.50 -11.08 -1.55
C LEU A 3 1.48 -10.00 -2.64
N VAL A 4 0.31 -9.48 -2.95
CA VAL A 4 0.12 -8.38 -3.91
C VAL A 4 -0.53 -7.21 -3.21
N SER A 5 -0.07 -5.99 -3.50
CA SER A 5 -0.74 -4.76 -3.08
C SER A 5 -1.00 -3.87 -4.29
N TRP A 6 -2.23 -3.36 -4.42
CA TRP A 6 -2.62 -2.53 -5.55
C TRP A 6 -3.65 -1.47 -5.16
N ASN A 7 -3.30 -0.20 -5.33
CA ASN A 7 -4.28 0.87 -5.34
C ASN A 7 -5.07 0.82 -6.67
N VAL A 8 -6.32 0.44 -6.60
CA VAL A 8 -7.18 0.21 -7.77
C VAL A 8 -7.93 1.46 -8.25
N ASN A 9 -7.82 2.56 -7.50
CA ASN A 9 -8.49 3.84 -7.80
C ASN A 9 -9.96 3.67 -8.20
N GLY A 10 -10.69 2.90 -7.41
CA GLY A 10 -12.08 2.50 -7.63
C GLY A 10 -12.19 1.08 -8.21
N LEU A 11 -12.49 0.10 -7.33
CA LEU A 11 -12.53 -1.31 -7.71
C LEU A 11 -13.58 -1.60 -8.80
N ARG A 12 -14.75 -0.96 -8.77
CA ARG A 12 -15.77 -1.15 -9.84
C ARG A 12 -15.24 -0.78 -11.22
N ALA A 13 -14.49 0.32 -11.32
CA ALA A 13 -13.87 0.71 -12.58
C ALA A 13 -12.74 -0.25 -12.99
N CYS A 14 -11.97 -0.72 -12.04
CA CYS A 14 -10.88 -1.67 -12.25
C CYS A 14 -11.39 -3.06 -12.68
N LEU A 15 -12.53 -3.51 -12.15
CA LEU A 15 -13.22 -4.75 -12.60
C LEU A 15 -13.51 -4.72 -14.10
N GLY A 16 -14.03 -3.60 -14.62
CA GLY A 16 -14.25 -3.42 -16.05
C GLY A 16 -12.98 -3.31 -16.91
N LYS A 17 -11.80 -3.29 -16.27
CA LYS A 17 -10.49 -3.17 -16.95
C LYS A 17 -9.59 -4.39 -16.72
N GLY A 18 -10.17 -5.55 -16.37
CA GLY A 18 -9.44 -6.81 -16.29
C GLY A 18 -8.91 -7.17 -14.89
N PHE A 19 -9.49 -6.62 -13.82
CA PHE A 19 -9.06 -6.95 -12.43
C PHE A 19 -9.12 -8.45 -12.13
N LEU A 20 -10.17 -9.18 -12.59
CA LEU A 20 -10.28 -10.62 -12.36
C LEU A 20 -9.25 -11.43 -13.14
N ASP A 21 -8.96 -11.03 -14.38
CA ASP A 21 -7.89 -11.64 -15.19
C ASP A 21 -6.54 -11.42 -14.52
N PHE A 22 -6.33 -10.23 -13.96
CA PHE A 22 -5.14 -9.94 -13.15
C PHE A 22 -5.06 -10.85 -11.91
N CYS A 23 -6.14 -11.03 -11.15
CA CYS A 23 -6.15 -11.93 -9.99
C CYS A 23 -5.78 -13.37 -10.37
N ALA A 24 -6.31 -13.86 -11.48
CA ALA A 24 -6.00 -15.19 -12.01
C ALA A 24 -4.52 -15.31 -12.45
N PHE A 25 -4.01 -14.28 -13.12
CA PHE A 25 -2.59 -14.21 -13.53
C PHE A 25 -1.64 -14.13 -12.33
N ALA A 26 -1.96 -13.28 -11.37
CA ALA A 26 -1.12 -13.07 -10.18
C ALA A 26 -0.98 -14.32 -9.34
N ASP A 27 -2.04 -15.12 -9.27
CA ASP A 27 -2.10 -16.35 -8.46
C ASP A 27 -1.51 -16.15 -7.06
N ALA A 28 -1.93 -15.06 -6.42
CA ALA A 28 -1.39 -14.63 -5.14
C ALA A 28 -2.10 -15.31 -3.97
N ASP A 29 -1.40 -15.53 -2.86
CA ASP A 29 -2.00 -16.00 -1.62
C ASP A 29 -2.84 -14.91 -0.96
N VAL A 30 -2.40 -13.66 -1.06
CA VAL A 30 -3.09 -12.48 -0.52
C VAL A 30 -3.03 -11.32 -1.49
N ILE A 31 -4.16 -10.62 -1.65
CA ILE A 31 -4.29 -9.40 -2.46
C ILE A 31 -4.82 -8.28 -1.57
N CYS A 32 -4.01 -7.25 -1.39
CA CYS A 32 -4.33 -6.04 -0.63
C CYS A 32 -4.72 -4.92 -1.59
N LEU A 33 -5.87 -4.30 -1.36
CA LEU A 33 -6.39 -3.24 -2.23
C LEU A 33 -6.52 -1.93 -1.46
N GLN A 34 -6.20 -0.83 -2.13
CA GLN A 34 -6.42 0.53 -1.64
C GLN A 34 -7.32 1.29 -2.63
N GLU A 35 -7.99 2.30 -2.13
CA GLU A 35 -8.99 3.09 -2.86
C GLU A 35 -10.05 2.22 -3.54
N THR A 36 -10.66 1.30 -2.80
CA THR A 36 -11.76 0.48 -3.31
C THR A 36 -12.97 1.33 -3.71
N LYS A 37 -13.20 2.47 -3.00
CA LYS A 37 -14.26 3.47 -3.25
C LYS A 37 -15.67 2.86 -3.36
N MET A 38 -15.89 1.76 -2.65
CA MET A 38 -17.16 1.04 -2.66
C MET A 38 -17.37 0.29 -1.34
N ARG A 39 -18.61 -0.12 -1.10
CA ARG A 39 -18.97 -1.03 -0.01
C ARG A 39 -19.06 -2.47 -0.51
N PRO A 40 -18.90 -3.49 0.36
CA PRO A 40 -18.91 -4.90 -0.03
C PRO A 40 -20.17 -5.31 -0.82
N GLU A 41 -21.33 -4.83 -0.44
CA GLU A 41 -22.62 -5.11 -1.10
C GLU A 41 -22.74 -4.53 -2.52
N GLN A 42 -21.84 -3.65 -2.92
CA GLN A 42 -21.75 -3.10 -4.27
C GLN A 42 -20.79 -3.91 -5.17
N ALA A 43 -20.16 -4.94 -4.60
CA ALA A 43 -19.16 -5.79 -5.28
C ALA A 43 -19.83 -7.04 -5.84
N GLU A 44 -20.45 -6.93 -7.01
CA GLU A 44 -20.98 -8.07 -7.74
C GLU A 44 -19.88 -8.72 -8.61
N PHE A 45 -19.02 -9.51 -8.00
CA PHE A 45 -18.02 -10.33 -8.70
C PHE A 45 -17.70 -11.58 -7.87
N ASP A 46 -17.32 -12.64 -8.58
CA ASP A 46 -16.85 -13.87 -7.97
C ASP A 46 -15.31 -13.95 -8.01
N LEU A 47 -14.71 -14.33 -6.88
CA LEU A 47 -13.29 -14.59 -6.76
C LEU A 47 -13.12 -15.88 -5.93
N PRO A 48 -13.33 -17.05 -6.54
CA PRO A 48 -13.34 -18.31 -5.84
C PRO A 48 -12.00 -18.61 -5.17
N GLY A 49 -12.07 -19.17 -3.97
CA GLY A 49 -10.90 -19.50 -3.16
C GLY A 49 -10.34 -18.35 -2.32
N TYR A 50 -10.96 -17.17 -2.36
CA TYR A 50 -10.57 -16.06 -1.50
C TYR A 50 -11.67 -15.67 -0.52
N GLU A 51 -11.31 -15.55 0.75
CA GLU A 51 -12.07 -14.80 1.74
C GLU A 51 -11.80 -13.30 1.54
N ARG A 52 -12.79 -12.46 1.84
CA ARG A 52 -12.73 -11.02 1.54
C ARG A 52 -13.06 -10.21 2.79
N TYR A 53 -12.13 -9.34 3.16
CA TYR A 53 -12.25 -8.42 4.29
C TYR A 53 -12.21 -6.98 3.77
N TRP A 54 -13.13 -6.14 4.26
CA TRP A 54 -13.34 -4.79 3.75
C TRP A 54 -13.36 -3.78 4.88
N ASN A 55 -12.69 -2.66 4.67
CA ASN A 55 -12.81 -1.47 5.49
C ASN A 55 -13.20 -0.29 4.59
N SER A 56 -14.48 0.07 4.60
CA SER A 56 -15.04 1.12 3.75
C SER A 56 -15.09 2.43 4.51
N ALA A 57 -14.85 3.55 3.82
CA ALA A 57 -15.07 4.87 4.40
C ALA A 57 -16.56 5.14 4.63
N ASP A 58 -16.88 5.97 5.62
CA ASP A 58 -18.23 6.46 5.85
C ASP A 58 -18.75 7.26 4.65
N LYS A 59 -17.86 8.03 4.04
CA LYS A 59 -18.15 8.80 2.83
C LYS A 59 -18.17 7.88 1.61
N ALA A 60 -19.32 7.81 0.95
CA ALA A 60 -19.49 7.01 -0.26
C ALA A 60 -18.53 7.43 -1.39
N GLY A 61 -17.97 6.44 -2.08
CA GLY A 61 -17.07 6.66 -3.22
C GLY A 61 -15.69 7.24 -2.87
N TYR A 62 -15.28 7.13 -1.61
CA TYR A 62 -14.03 7.68 -1.10
C TYR A 62 -13.21 6.61 -0.38
N SER A 63 -11.86 6.66 -0.54
CA SER A 63 -10.94 5.78 0.20
C SER A 63 -11.33 4.29 0.16
N GLY A 64 -11.19 3.58 1.28
CA GLY A 64 -11.54 2.17 1.43
C GLY A 64 -10.38 1.24 1.11
N THR A 65 -10.22 0.22 1.94
CA THR A 65 -9.24 -0.86 1.75
C THR A 65 -9.95 -2.22 1.73
N ALA A 66 -9.31 -3.22 1.11
CA ALA A 66 -9.76 -4.60 1.18
C ALA A 66 -8.58 -5.57 1.21
N VAL A 67 -8.76 -6.71 1.83
CA VAL A 67 -7.84 -7.83 1.82
C VAL A 67 -8.60 -9.07 1.34
N PHE A 68 -8.10 -9.67 0.26
CA PHE A 68 -8.57 -10.94 -0.27
C PHE A 68 -7.50 -11.98 -0.01
N THR A 69 -7.84 -13.07 0.63
CA THR A 69 -6.87 -14.07 1.11
C THR A 69 -7.36 -15.49 0.90
N ARG A 70 -6.45 -16.39 0.51
CA ARG A 70 -6.72 -17.83 0.42
C ARG A 70 -6.61 -18.54 1.76
N GLN A 71 -5.79 -18.01 2.65
CA GLN A 71 -5.61 -18.57 3.99
C GLN A 71 -6.44 -17.75 4.98
N THR A 72 -7.35 -18.38 5.70
CA THR A 72 -8.13 -17.72 6.74
C THR A 72 -7.23 -17.15 7.82
N PRO A 73 -7.26 -15.83 8.10
CA PRO A 73 -6.49 -15.23 9.18
C PRO A 73 -6.98 -15.71 10.56
N LEU A 74 -6.09 -15.71 11.54
CA LEU A 74 -6.43 -15.99 12.94
C LEU A 74 -7.37 -14.91 13.52
N SER A 75 -7.13 -13.65 13.12
CA SER A 75 -7.97 -12.51 13.45
C SER A 75 -7.86 -11.42 12.38
N VAL A 76 -8.88 -10.56 12.29
CA VAL A 76 -8.87 -9.37 11.45
C VAL A 76 -9.36 -8.19 12.26
N THR A 77 -8.59 -7.11 12.24
CA THR A 77 -8.95 -5.84 12.89
C THR A 77 -8.90 -4.70 11.88
N TYR A 78 -9.66 -3.65 12.18
CA TYR A 78 -9.82 -2.50 11.30
C TYR A 78 -9.33 -1.24 12.02
N ASP A 79 -8.61 -0.40 11.27
CA ASP A 79 -7.95 0.79 11.80
C ASP A 79 -6.92 0.43 12.89
N PHE A 80 -6.47 1.37 13.69
CA PHE A 80 -5.48 1.13 14.74
C PHE A 80 -5.85 1.81 16.07
N GLY A 81 -7.15 1.79 16.37
CA GLY A 81 -7.68 2.10 17.72
C GLY A 81 -7.90 3.57 18.04
N LYS A 82 -7.46 4.52 17.19
CA LYS A 82 -7.67 5.96 17.42
C LYS A 82 -8.88 6.48 16.66
N GLU A 83 -9.80 7.13 17.37
CA GLU A 83 -11.07 7.64 16.81
C GLU A 83 -10.85 8.58 15.63
N VAL A 84 -9.85 9.44 15.70
CA VAL A 84 -9.52 10.42 14.63
C VAL A 84 -9.22 9.76 13.28
N HIS A 85 -8.87 8.46 13.27
CA HIS A 85 -8.48 7.72 12.08
C HIS A 85 -9.55 6.75 11.55
N ARG A 86 -10.69 6.58 12.25
CA ARG A 86 -11.65 5.48 11.99
C ARG A 86 -12.54 5.66 10.76
N HIS A 87 -12.81 6.87 10.32
CA HIS A 87 -13.92 7.12 9.38
C HIS A 87 -13.57 6.98 7.89
N GLU A 88 -12.31 6.71 7.58
CA GLU A 88 -11.85 6.74 6.19
C GLU A 88 -11.52 5.35 5.59
N GLY A 89 -11.67 4.26 6.36
CA GLY A 89 -11.49 2.90 5.86
C GLY A 89 -10.09 2.63 5.32
N ARG A 90 -9.04 2.99 6.10
CA ARG A 90 -7.66 3.06 5.59
C ARG A 90 -6.78 1.89 5.96
N VAL A 91 -7.12 1.13 7.00
CA VAL A 91 -6.26 0.06 7.51
C VAL A 91 -7.04 -1.20 7.80
N ILE A 92 -6.50 -2.33 7.33
CA ILE A 92 -6.92 -3.68 7.71
C ILE A 92 -5.67 -4.41 8.21
N THR A 93 -5.74 -4.96 9.42
CA THR A 93 -4.71 -5.83 9.96
C THR A 93 -5.24 -7.27 10.00
N ALA A 94 -4.60 -8.18 9.27
CA ALA A 94 -4.89 -9.59 9.30
C ALA A 94 -3.75 -10.34 10.03
N GLU A 95 -4.09 -11.13 11.03
CA GLU A 95 -3.14 -11.92 11.78
C GLU A 95 -3.00 -13.31 11.16
N TYR A 96 -1.78 -13.68 10.77
CA TYR A 96 -1.42 -15.03 10.36
C TYR A 96 -0.56 -15.72 11.45
N PRO A 97 -0.36 -17.04 11.39
CA PRO A 97 0.46 -17.72 12.38
C PRO A 97 1.86 -17.11 12.54
N GLU A 98 2.50 -16.72 11.44
CA GLU A 98 3.89 -16.29 11.39
C GLU A 98 4.07 -14.76 11.43
N PHE A 99 3.05 -13.97 11.05
CA PHE A 99 3.18 -12.51 10.92
C PHE A 99 1.83 -11.80 10.98
N TYR A 100 1.87 -10.47 11.20
CA TYR A 100 0.74 -9.57 10.93
C TYR A 100 0.88 -8.97 9.53
N LEU A 101 -0.20 -8.99 8.75
CA LEU A 101 -0.31 -8.25 7.51
C LEU A 101 -1.10 -6.97 7.75
N VAL A 102 -0.51 -5.83 7.48
CA VAL A 102 -1.18 -4.52 7.58
C VAL A 102 -1.33 -3.93 6.18
N CYS A 103 -2.55 -3.94 5.64
CA CYS A 103 -2.92 -3.27 4.39
C CYS A 103 -3.33 -1.84 4.70
N CYS A 104 -2.69 -0.87 4.07
CA CYS A 104 -2.89 0.54 4.37
C CYS A 104 -3.07 1.40 3.12
N TYR A 105 -3.95 2.40 3.24
CA TYR A 105 -4.04 3.55 2.34
C TYR A 105 -3.76 4.82 3.13
N THR A 106 -2.54 5.29 3.09
CA THR A 106 -2.10 6.46 3.85
C THR A 106 -2.78 7.73 3.34
N PRO A 107 -3.24 8.63 4.22
CA PRO A 107 -3.87 9.88 3.79
C PRO A 107 -2.91 10.74 2.97
N ASN A 108 -3.37 11.24 1.84
CA ASN A 108 -2.63 12.23 1.05
C ASN A 108 -2.66 13.60 1.74
N SER A 109 -1.54 14.32 1.76
CA SER A 109 -1.45 15.66 2.37
C SER A 109 -2.13 16.76 1.58
N LYS A 110 -2.64 16.46 0.38
CA LYS A 110 -3.42 17.30 -0.55
C LYS A 110 -2.70 18.57 -1.03
N ASP A 111 -3.33 19.24 -1.98
CA ASP A 111 -2.79 20.46 -2.59
C ASP A 111 -2.38 21.48 -1.52
N GLN A 112 -1.23 22.12 -1.74
CA GLN A 112 -0.61 23.07 -0.83
C GLN A 112 -0.34 22.51 0.57
N LEU A 113 -0.21 21.17 0.68
CA LEU A 113 0.01 20.45 1.95
C LEU A 113 -1.06 20.78 3.02
N SER A 114 -2.28 21.05 2.57
CA SER A 114 -3.38 21.51 3.43
C SER A 114 -3.81 20.49 4.50
N ARG A 115 -3.38 19.24 4.37
CA ARG A 115 -3.65 18.15 5.33
C ARG A 115 -2.36 17.59 5.95
N LEU A 116 -1.24 18.32 5.89
CA LEU A 116 0.06 17.84 6.34
C LEU A 116 0.08 17.56 7.84
N ASP A 117 -0.47 18.43 8.67
CA ASP A 117 -0.48 18.24 10.14
C ASP A 117 -1.17 16.92 10.52
N TYR A 118 -2.34 16.64 9.94
CA TYR A 118 -3.04 15.37 10.13
C TYR A 118 -2.21 14.19 9.61
N ARG A 119 -1.54 14.34 8.47
CA ARG A 119 -0.67 13.33 7.91
C ARG A 119 0.50 12.99 8.84
N MET A 120 1.08 13.99 9.50
CA MET A 120 2.18 13.78 10.44
C MET A 120 1.72 13.04 11.70
N GLU A 121 0.55 13.40 12.24
CA GLU A 121 -0.08 12.65 13.35
C GLU A 121 -0.36 11.19 12.95
N TRP A 122 -0.95 10.98 11.77
CA TRP A 122 -1.19 9.65 11.20
C TRP A 122 0.08 8.79 11.15
N GLU A 123 1.18 9.34 10.64
CA GLU A 123 2.44 8.61 10.49
C GLU A 123 3.04 8.20 11.84
N ASP A 124 2.98 9.06 12.83
CA ASP A 124 3.47 8.74 14.17
C ASP A 124 2.62 7.65 14.82
N ASP A 125 1.30 7.79 14.77
CA ASP A 125 0.37 6.83 15.35
C ASP A 125 0.45 5.46 14.66
N LEU A 126 0.57 5.45 13.34
CA LEU A 126 0.73 4.20 12.59
C LEU A 126 2.08 3.53 12.88
N ARG A 127 3.18 4.29 12.94
CA ARG A 127 4.49 3.74 13.31
C ARG A 127 4.44 3.09 14.69
N ASP A 128 3.86 3.75 15.67
CA ASP A 128 3.72 3.22 17.02
C ASP A 128 2.89 1.92 17.04
N TYR A 129 1.79 1.88 16.26
CA TYR A 129 0.99 0.69 16.08
C TYR A 129 1.77 -0.47 15.45
N LEU A 130 2.53 -0.22 14.37
CA LEU A 130 3.35 -1.25 13.74
C LEU A 130 4.44 -1.78 14.68
N MET A 131 5.05 -0.90 15.48
CA MET A 131 6.05 -1.29 16.49
C MET A 131 5.42 -2.12 17.61
N GLU A 132 4.19 -1.83 18.02
CA GLU A 132 3.45 -2.63 19.02
C GLU A 132 3.17 -4.04 18.48
N LEU A 133 2.67 -4.16 17.26
CA LEU A 133 2.46 -5.45 16.60
C LEU A 133 3.77 -6.26 16.51
N ASP A 134 4.87 -5.59 16.14
CA ASP A 134 6.17 -6.24 15.97
C ASP A 134 6.75 -6.80 17.28
N GLN A 135 6.29 -6.36 18.43
CA GLN A 135 6.68 -6.97 19.73
C GLN A 135 6.17 -8.41 19.85
N THR A 136 5.08 -8.74 19.19
CA THR A 136 4.45 -10.07 19.28
C THR A 136 4.84 -10.96 18.09
N LYS A 137 4.62 -10.49 16.88
CA LYS A 137 4.95 -11.18 15.61
C LYS A 137 5.54 -10.18 14.62
N PRO A 138 6.39 -10.64 13.69
CA PRO A 138 6.85 -9.77 12.60
C PRO A 138 5.68 -9.19 11.82
N VAL A 139 5.89 -8.01 11.25
CA VAL A 139 4.89 -7.28 10.49
C VAL A 139 5.28 -7.26 9.01
N VAL A 140 4.30 -7.49 8.14
CA VAL A 140 4.32 -7.16 6.72
C VAL A 140 3.35 -6.01 6.51
N TYR A 141 3.87 -4.84 6.22
CA TYR A 141 3.12 -3.61 6.01
C TYR A 141 3.13 -3.24 4.54
N CYS A 142 1.98 -3.03 3.94
CA CYS A 142 1.89 -2.73 2.52
C CYS A 142 0.79 -1.73 2.19
N GLY A 143 0.90 -1.13 1.03
CA GLY A 143 -0.13 -0.29 0.46
C GLY A 143 0.40 0.93 -0.27
N ASP A 144 -0.52 1.82 -0.60
CA ASP A 144 -0.22 3.15 -1.07
C ASP A 144 0.11 4.05 0.13
N LEU A 145 1.39 4.33 0.29
CA LEU A 145 1.89 5.15 1.41
C LEU A 145 1.95 6.64 1.08
N ASN A 146 1.55 7.02 -0.13
CA ASN A 146 1.49 8.41 -0.56
C ASN A 146 2.78 9.20 -0.29
N VAL A 147 3.94 8.54 -0.42
CA VAL A 147 5.27 9.16 -0.26
C VAL A 147 6.30 8.50 -1.16
N ALA A 148 7.05 9.30 -1.90
CA ALA A 148 8.32 8.90 -2.49
C ALA A 148 9.41 9.16 -1.44
N HIS A 149 10.10 8.10 -0.98
CA HIS A 149 11.02 8.21 0.16
C HIS A 149 12.26 9.01 -0.18
N GLN A 150 12.82 8.81 -1.37
CA GLN A 150 14.07 9.44 -1.79
C GLN A 150 13.97 9.98 -3.23
N GLU A 151 14.96 10.77 -3.64
CA GLU A 151 15.00 11.33 -5.01
C GLU A 151 14.98 10.25 -6.11
N ILE A 152 15.51 9.06 -5.85
CA ILE A 152 15.49 7.93 -6.78
C ILE A 152 14.06 7.37 -6.98
N ASP A 153 13.13 7.66 -6.07
CA ASP A 153 11.77 7.12 -6.06
C ASP A 153 10.78 7.94 -6.88
N LEU A 154 11.21 9.01 -7.51
CA LEU A 154 10.35 9.78 -8.42
C LEU A 154 11.11 10.40 -9.58
N LYS A 155 10.38 10.62 -10.66
CA LYS A 155 10.88 11.40 -11.78
C LYS A 155 10.85 12.90 -11.43
N ASN A 156 11.90 13.65 -11.79
CA ASN A 156 11.98 15.09 -11.57
C ASN A 156 11.88 15.53 -10.09
N PRO A 157 12.71 15.03 -9.17
CA PRO A 157 12.60 15.32 -7.74
C PRO A 157 12.69 16.84 -7.42
N ARG A 158 13.55 17.58 -8.13
CA ARG A 158 13.73 19.02 -7.89
C ARG A 158 12.44 19.83 -8.09
N SER A 159 11.68 19.54 -9.15
CA SER A 159 10.42 20.24 -9.44
C SER A 159 9.24 19.78 -8.60
N ASN A 160 9.37 18.62 -7.94
CA ASN A 160 8.32 18.04 -7.11
C ASN A 160 8.57 18.23 -5.61
N ARG A 161 9.67 18.86 -5.22
CA ARG A 161 9.93 19.16 -3.81
C ARG A 161 8.79 19.99 -3.22
N MET A 162 8.32 19.62 -2.03
CA MET A 162 7.18 20.20 -1.32
C MET A 162 5.82 20.00 -2.03
N ASN A 163 5.75 19.13 -3.02
CA ASN A 163 4.47 18.60 -3.46
C ASN A 163 3.98 17.48 -2.52
N PRO A 164 2.65 17.25 -2.40
CA PRO A 164 2.11 16.11 -1.66
C PRO A 164 2.79 14.79 -2.05
N GLY A 165 3.28 14.05 -1.06
CA GLY A 165 4.03 12.81 -1.27
C GLY A 165 5.55 13.00 -1.44
N PHE A 166 6.05 14.24 -1.47
CA PHE A 166 7.49 14.54 -1.50
C PHE A 166 7.85 15.83 -0.76
N SER A 167 7.22 16.06 0.39
CA SER A 167 7.65 17.09 1.34
C SER A 167 8.76 16.57 2.24
N ASP A 168 9.53 17.48 2.83
CA ASP A 168 10.61 17.13 3.75
C ASP A 168 10.07 16.37 4.99
N GLU A 169 8.86 16.72 5.43
CA GLU A 169 8.17 16.10 6.56
C GLU A 169 7.74 14.67 6.24
N GLU A 170 7.14 14.44 5.06
CA GLU A 170 6.65 13.12 4.65
C GLU A 170 7.80 12.12 4.49
N TRP A 171 8.86 12.48 3.79
CA TRP A 171 9.99 11.56 3.66
C TRP A 171 10.75 11.37 4.99
N ALA A 172 10.78 12.37 5.88
CA ALA A 172 11.35 12.21 7.23
C ALA A 172 10.58 11.18 8.06
N LYS A 173 9.23 11.15 7.97
CA LYS A 173 8.41 10.12 8.63
C LYS A 173 8.68 8.72 8.07
N MET A 174 8.84 8.58 6.76
CA MET A 174 9.23 7.31 6.15
C MET A 174 10.62 6.86 6.64
N THR A 175 11.58 7.77 6.73
CA THR A 175 12.91 7.50 7.30
C THR A 175 12.82 7.04 8.77
N GLN A 176 11.98 7.69 9.59
CA GLN A 176 11.75 7.29 10.97
C GLN A 176 11.12 5.91 11.10
N LEU A 177 10.13 5.60 10.23
CA LEU A 177 9.53 4.26 10.19
C LEU A 177 10.59 3.20 9.91
N LEU A 178 11.38 3.37 8.85
CA LEU A 178 12.43 2.40 8.50
C LEU A 178 13.50 2.28 9.60
N ALA A 179 13.87 3.39 10.26
CA ALA A 179 14.79 3.37 11.39
C ALA A 179 14.24 2.69 12.66
N SER A 180 12.93 2.45 12.72
CA SER A 180 12.26 1.79 13.86
C SER A 180 12.26 0.26 13.78
N GLY A 181 13.08 -0.33 12.91
CA GLY A 181 13.20 -1.79 12.78
C GLY A 181 12.44 -2.37 11.58
N PHE A 182 12.24 -1.57 10.54
CA PHE A 182 11.53 -1.97 9.32
C PHE A 182 12.39 -1.77 8.07
N THR A 183 12.12 -2.58 7.06
CA THR A 183 12.85 -2.61 5.79
C THR A 183 11.90 -2.43 4.60
N ASP A 184 12.21 -1.49 3.72
CA ASP A 184 11.63 -1.38 2.37
C ASP A 184 12.18 -2.54 1.52
N THR A 185 11.34 -3.51 1.20
CA THR A 185 11.74 -4.75 0.55
C THR A 185 12.31 -4.52 -0.85
N PHE A 186 11.75 -3.57 -1.59
CA PHE A 186 12.23 -3.27 -2.94
C PHE A 186 13.61 -2.62 -2.90
N ARG A 187 13.83 -1.63 -2.04
CA ARG A 187 15.14 -0.96 -1.91
C ARG A 187 16.19 -1.86 -1.25
N TYR A 188 15.77 -2.80 -0.42
CA TYR A 188 16.67 -3.80 0.12
C TYR A 188 17.29 -4.69 -0.98
N LEU A 189 16.46 -5.13 -1.95
CA LEU A 189 16.93 -5.96 -3.07
C LEU A 189 17.56 -5.13 -4.20
N TYR A 190 17.04 -3.92 -4.44
CA TYR A 190 17.43 -3.08 -5.58
C TYR A 190 17.75 -1.64 -5.13
N PRO A 191 18.84 -1.44 -4.35
CA PRO A 191 19.13 -0.13 -3.75
C PRO A 191 19.32 0.99 -4.78
N ASP A 192 19.88 0.68 -5.94
CA ASP A 192 20.27 1.67 -6.96
C ASP A 192 19.38 1.63 -8.21
N LYS A 193 18.29 0.85 -8.24
CA LYS A 193 17.43 0.72 -9.42
C LYS A 193 16.63 2.00 -9.66
N THR A 194 16.97 2.74 -10.70
CA THR A 194 16.25 3.95 -11.13
C THR A 194 15.05 3.63 -12.02
N GLY A 195 14.11 4.58 -12.14
CA GLY A 195 12.98 4.47 -13.05
C GLY A 195 11.96 3.41 -12.66
N ALA A 196 12.01 2.90 -11.44
CA ALA A 196 11.09 1.94 -10.89
C ALA A 196 9.97 2.69 -10.13
N TYR A 197 8.82 2.82 -10.74
CA TYR A 197 7.69 3.58 -10.22
C TYR A 197 6.44 2.72 -10.16
N SER A 198 5.52 3.09 -9.25
CA SER A 198 4.25 2.39 -9.04
C SER A 198 3.02 3.23 -9.39
N TRP A 199 3.19 4.54 -9.51
CA TRP A 199 2.13 5.49 -9.84
C TRP A 199 2.55 6.50 -10.91
N TRP A 200 1.58 6.87 -11.79
CA TRP A 200 1.73 7.89 -12.83
C TRP A 200 0.46 8.72 -12.95
N SER A 201 0.61 10.04 -12.95
CA SER A 201 -0.52 10.93 -13.23
C SER A 201 -1.20 10.58 -14.57
N TYR A 202 -2.51 10.68 -14.64
CA TYR A 202 -3.24 10.59 -15.93
C TYR A 202 -2.91 11.74 -16.89
N ARG A 203 -2.24 12.81 -16.41
CA ARG A 203 -1.91 13.99 -17.21
C ARG A 203 -0.60 13.79 -17.96
N PHE A 204 -0.46 14.48 -19.09
CA PHE A 204 0.79 14.62 -19.86
C PHE A 204 1.41 13.30 -20.33
N ASN A 205 0.61 12.24 -20.53
CA ASN A 205 1.13 10.91 -20.90
C ASN A 205 2.21 10.41 -19.93
N ALA A 206 2.09 10.70 -18.64
CA ALA A 206 3.11 10.44 -17.63
C ALA A 206 3.55 8.98 -17.61
N ARG A 207 2.62 8.01 -17.70
CA ARG A 207 2.95 6.58 -17.71
C ARG A 207 3.75 6.18 -18.95
N LYS A 208 3.36 6.66 -20.15
CA LYS A 208 4.08 6.40 -21.40
C LYS A 208 5.52 6.93 -21.37
N ASN A 209 5.73 8.08 -20.73
CA ASN A 209 7.03 8.73 -20.58
C ASN A 209 7.80 8.26 -19.34
N ASN A 210 7.25 7.32 -18.59
CA ASN A 210 7.74 6.88 -17.29
C ASN A 210 8.05 8.04 -16.33
N ALA A 211 7.19 9.07 -16.32
CA ALA A 211 7.26 10.18 -15.38
C ALA A 211 6.44 9.84 -14.14
N GLY A 212 6.90 8.86 -13.39
CA GLY A 212 6.20 8.25 -12.27
C GLY A 212 6.84 8.49 -10.91
N TRP A 213 6.18 7.94 -9.90
CA TRP A 213 6.58 7.93 -8.50
C TRP A 213 6.45 6.51 -7.95
N ARG A 214 7.35 6.11 -7.08
CA ARG A 214 7.22 4.89 -6.27
C ARG A 214 6.62 5.27 -4.92
N ILE A 215 5.34 5.04 -4.76
CA ILE A 215 4.56 5.39 -3.56
C ILE A 215 3.80 4.20 -2.97
N ASP A 216 3.83 3.05 -3.64
CA ASP A 216 3.30 1.79 -3.17
C ASP A 216 4.45 0.90 -2.69
N TYR A 217 4.29 0.28 -1.52
CA TYR A 217 5.36 -0.43 -0.85
C TYR A 217 4.93 -1.77 -0.27
N PHE A 218 5.92 -2.65 -0.14
CA PHE A 218 5.97 -3.66 0.90
C PHE A 218 7.13 -3.35 1.84
N ILE A 219 6.80 -3.16 3.11
CA ILE A 219 7.74 -2.93 4.20
C ILE A 219 7.60 -4.08 5.19
N VAL A 220 8.70 -4.64 5.66
CA VAL A 220 8.67 -5.78 6.58
C VAL A 220 9.50 -5.47 7.83
N SER A 221 9.15 -6.11 8.94
CA SER A 221 10.03 -6.14 10.12
C SER A 221 11.42 -6.62 9.74
N ASP A 222 12.47 -6.02 10.28
CA ASP A 222 13.86 -6.34 9.98
C ASP A 222 14.19 -7.83 10.13
N ARG A 223 13.53 -8.53 11.04
CA ARG A 223 13.69 -9.99 11.24
C ARG A 223 13.08 -10.86 10.13
N LEU A 224 12.37 -10.27 9.16
CA LEU A 224 11.91 -10.96 7.94
C LEU A 224 12.82 -10.75 6.73
N LYS A 225 13.90 -9.97 6.83
CA LYS A 225 14.81 -9.66 5.70
C LYS A 225 15.28 -10.93 4.98
N ASP A 226 15.73 -11.92 5.74
CA ASP A 226 16.27 -13.17 5.19
C ASP A 226 15.18 -14.09 4.60
N LYS A 227 13.91 -13.73 4.78
CA LYS A 227 12.75 -14.42 4.22
C LYS A 227 12.27 -13.81 2.90
N ILE A 228 12.81 -12.67 2.48
CA ILE A 228 12.44 -12.01 1.22
C ILE A 228 13.01 -12.80 0.06
N LYS A 229 12.13 -13.40 -0.78
CA LYS A 229 12.52 -14.09 -2.02
C LYS A 229 12.55 -13.14 -3.20
N SER A 230 11.52 -12.31 -3.34
CA SER A 230 11.44 -11.29 -4.39
C SER A 230 10.59 -10.10 -3.95
N ALA A 231 10.86 -8.94 -4.52
CA ALA A 231 10.05 -7.75 -4.40
C ALA A 231 9.99 -7.06 -5.77
N ASP A 232 8.79 -6.96 -6.33
CA ASP A 232 8.60 -6.51 -7.71
C ASP A 232 7.57 -5.39 -7.82
N ILE A 233 7.69 -4.62 -8.90
CA ILE A 233 6.73 -3.60 -9.34
C ILE A 233 6.27 -4.01 -10.74
N TRP A 234 5.00 -4.38 -10.88
CA TRP A 234 4.45 -4.86 -12.14
C TRP A 234 3.91 -3.72 -13.00
N SER A 235 4.82 -2.87 -13.48
CA SER A 235 4.51 -1.63 -14.21
C SER A 235 3.65 -1.82 -15.47
N GLU A 236 3.69 -3.00 -16.08
CA GLU A 236 2.92 -3.33 -17.28
C GLU A 236 1.44 -3.61 -17.00
N VAL A 237 1.07 -3.86 -15.75
CA VAL A 237 -0.32 -4.08 -15.36
C VAL A 237 -1.07 -2.75 -15.36
N THR A 238 -2.13 -2.69 -16.15
CA THR A 238 -3.00 -1.52 -16.32
C THR A 238 -4.34 -1.72 -15.63
N GLY A 239 -5.18 -0.68 -15.57
CA GLY A 239 -6.50 -0.71 -14.92
C GLY A 239 -6.67 0.38 -13.87
N SER A 240 -5.56 0.89 -13.33
CA SER A 240 -5.47 2.02 -12.41
C SER A 240 -4.34 2.95 -12.86
N ASP A 241 -4.23 4.13 -12.25
CA ASP A 241 -3.06 5.00 -12.32
C ASP A 241 -1.88 4.49 -11.46
N HIS A 242 -2.13 3.52 -10.59
CA HIS A 242 -1.11 2.70 -9.95
C HIS A 242 -0.95 1.36 -10.67
N CYS A 243 0.20 0.73 -10.48
CA CYS A 243 0.40 -0.68 -10.79
C CYS A 243 0.58 -1.50 -9.51
N PRO A 244 0.39 -2.84 -9.58
CA PRO A 244 0.61 -3.70 -8.43
C PRO A 244 2.08 -3.72 -8.01
N VAL A 245 2.32 -3.80 -6.70
CA VAL A 245 3.59 -4.22 -6.11
C VAL A 245 3.43 -5.61 -5.51
N VAL A 246 4.49 -6.41 -5.57
CA VAL A 246 4.45 -7.83 -5.24
C VAL A 246 5.60 -8.18 -4.31
N LEU A 247 5.32 -8.99 -3.30
CA LEU A 247 6.30 -9.54 -2.38
C LEU A 247 6.17 -11.05 -2.30
N GLU A 248 7.26 -11.77 -2.43
CA GLU A 248 7.32 -13.19 -2.11
C GLU A 248 8.17 -13.42 -0.86
N LEU A 249 7.59 -14.09 0.13
CA LEU A 249 8.23 -14.44 1.40
C LEU A 249 8.31 -15.95 1.58
N ASP A 250 9.37 -16.38 2.23
CA ASP A 250 9.56 -17.76 2.69
C ASP A 250 9.02 -17.93 4.11
N VAL A 251 7.69 -17.92 4.23
CA VAL A 251 6.92 -18.08 5.47
C VAL A 251 5.82 -19.10 5.27
#